data_8de98cd38063ca7ff42f000a0292258f
#
_entry.id   8de98cd38063ca7ff42f000a0292258f
#
_cell.length_a   1.000
_cell.length_b   1.000
_cell.length_c   1.000
_cell.angle_alpha   90.00
_cell.angle_beta   90.00
_cell.angle_gamma   90.00
#
_symmetry.space_group_name_H-M   'P 1'
#
loop_
_entity.id
_entity.type
_entity.pdbx_description
1 polymer ?
#
loop_
_entity_poly.entity_id
_entity_poly.type
_entity_poly.pdbx_seq_one_letter_code
_entity_poly.pdbx_strand_id
1 'polypeptide(L)'
;MTGLNLEILFIIILVLLAFYFFWYPQLRRSENLRKTANNLNIPFYPKGDDSLYNHLEYFFLFLDNSKSQITYMLHQEDKETELAFFDFTFEGGVSCATEYKQSVVFLCSAKLDLPQFVLRAEKIYHQSLDLQDIDFSSHPKFSNDYLLQGNPEESVRNLFDNQLLGFFESKHGLCVEGGANQMLFIG
;
A
#
# COMPACT_ATOMS: atom_id res chain seq x y z
N MET A 1 48.70 12.40 -22.66
CA MET A 1 48.22 11.29 -21.83
C MET A 1 47.37 11.71 -20.63
N THR A 2 47.09 12.99 -20.42
CA THR A 2 46.37 13.51 -19.26
C THR A 2 44.84 13.63 -19.44
N GLY A 3 44.33 13.66 -20.68
CA GLY A 3 42.90 13.81 -20.93
C GLY A 3 42.07 12.53 -20.65
N LEU A 4 42.62 11.37 -20.98
CA LEU A 4 41.94 10.08 -20.78
C LEU A 4 41.68 9.77 -19.27
N ASN A 5 42.61 10.22 -18.43
CA ASN A 5 42.50 10.04 -16.99
C ASN A 5 41.39 10.92 -16.35
N LEU A 6 41.18 12.11 -16.90
CA LEU A 6 40.17 13.05 -16.41
C LEU A 6 38.75 12.60 -16.80
N GLU A 7 38.57 12.09 -18.02
CA GLU A 7 37.30 11.53 -18.49
C GLU A 7 36.92 10.28 -17.70
N ILE A 8 37.87 9.38 -17.48
CA ILE A 8 37.66 8.18 -16.66
C ILE A 8 37.26 8.57 -15.22
N LEU A 9 37.95 9.54 -14.64
CA LEU A 9 37.62 10.02 -13.29
C LEU A 9 36.22 10.62 -13.24
N PHE A 10 35.80 11.39 -14.25
CA PHE A 10 34.46 11.95 -14.35
C PHE A 10 33.39 10.86 -14.46
N ILE A 11 33.61 9.83 -15.27
CA ILE A 11 32.69 8.68 -15.40
C ILE A 11 32.59 7.94 -14.07
N ILE A 12 33.68 7.71 -13.36
CA ILE A 12 33.63 7.04 -12.04
C ILE A 12 32.82 7.85 -11.04
N ILE A 13 33.02 9.18 -11.01
CA ILE A 13 32.21 10.06 -10.12
C ILE A 13 30.74 10.00 -10.48
N LEU A 14 30.37 10.02 -11.76
CA LEU A 14 28.97 9.89 -12.19
C LEU A 14 28.34 8.55 -11.76
N VAL A 15 29.08 7.45 -11.92
CA VAL A 15 28.64 6.12 -11.51
C VAL A 15 28.45 6.05 -9.99
N LEU A 16 29.39 6.60 -9.22
CA LEU A 16 29.26 6.67 -7.75
C LEU A 16 28.08 7.54 -7.30
N LEU A 17 27.86 8.66 -7.97
CA LEU A 17 26.70 9.53 -7.71
C LEU A 17 25.39 8.81 -8.05
N ALA A 18 25.32 8.15 -9.21
CA ALA A 18 24.15 7.35 -9.59
C ALA A 18 23.89 6.25 -8.56
N PHE A 19 24.93 5.51 -8.17
CA PHE A 19 24.83 4.50 -7.11
C PHE A 19 24.33 5.10 -5.79
N TYR A 20 24.88 6.24 -5.36
CA TYR A 20 24.46 6.93 -4.15
C TYR A 20 22.99 7.36 -4.20
N PHE A 21 22.54 7.96 -5.31
CA PHE A 21 21.16 8.46 -5.43
C PHE A 21 20.13 7.35 -5.59
N PHE A 22 20.44 6.26 -6.29
CA PHE A 22 19.47 5.21 -6.58
C PHE A 22 19.45 4.07 -5.53
N TRP A 23 20.61 3.69 -4.98
CA TRP A 23 20.72 2.54 -4.08
C TRP A 23 20.75 2.90 -2.60
N TYR A 24 21.31 4.02 -2.24
CA TYR A 24 21.46 4.42 -0.86
C TYR A 24 20.12 4.62 -0.12
N PRO A 25 19.06 5.23 -0.71
CA PRO A 25 17.77 5.33 -0.07
C PRO A 25 17.12 3.96 0.21
N GLN A 26 17.25 3.02 -0.72
CA GLN A 26 16.71 1.67 -0.56
C GLN A 26 17.43 0.87 0.53
N LEU A 27 18.77 0.98 0.58
CA LEU A 27 19.56 0.35 1.63
C LEU A 27 19.20 0.91 3.02
N ARG A 28 19.04 2.23 3.14
CA ARG A 28 18.61 2.86 4.39
C ARG A 28 17.20 2.43 4.81
N ARG A 29 16.28 2.32 3.87
CA ARG A 29 14.92 1.86 4.15
C ARG A 29 14.93 0.43 4.71
N SER A 30 15.63 -0.48 4.04
CA SER A 30 15.78 -1.86 4.47
C SER A 30 16.40 -1.95 5.88
N GLU A 31 17.44 -1.18 6.15
CA GLU A 31 18.11 -1.19 7.46
C GLU A 31 17.21 -0.62 8.57
N ASN A 32 16.49 0.46 8.30
CA ASN A 32 15.57 1.05 9.27
C ASN A 32 14.41 0.10 9.58
N LEU A 33 13.82 -0.54 8.56
CA LEU A 33 12.76 -1.52 8.76
C LEU A 33 13.26 -2.75 9.51
N ARG A 34 14.48 -3.22 9.24
CA ARG A 34 15.11 -4.31 10.02
C ARG A 34 15.29 -3.94 11.49
N LYS A 35 15.74 -2.71 11.78
CA LYS A 35 15.84 -2.22 13.16
C LYS A 35 14.48 -2.16 13.86
N THR A 36 13.46 -1.66 13.15
CA THR A 36 12.09 -1.61 13.65
C THR A 36 11.55 -3.02 13.91
N ALA A 37 11.75 -3.95 12.98
CA ALA A 37 11.36 -5.35 13.11
C ALA A 37 12.02 -6.01 14.35
N ASN A 38 13.31 -5.79 14.54
CA ASN A 38 14.03 -6.29 15.72
C ASN A 38 13.49 -5.69 17.03
N ASN A 39 13.19 -4.39 17.06
CA ASN A 39 12.63 -3.73 18.24
C ASN A 39 11.22 -4.23 18.58
N LEU A 40 10.42 -4.58 17.58
CA LEU A 40 9.07 -5.11 17.72
C LEU A 40 9.05 -6.64 17.87
N ASN A 41 10.20 -7.29 17.70
CA ASN A 41 10.35 -8.75 17.67
C ASN A 41 9.48 -9.41 16.59
N ILE A 42 9.38 -8.78 15.41
CA ILE A 42 8.63 -9.25 14.25
C ILE A 42 9.63 -9.73 13.18
N PRO A 43 9.39 -10.87 12.52
CA PRO A 43 10.21 -11.32 11.37
C PRO A 43 10.24 -10.29 10.24
N PHE A 44 11.41 -10.14 9.62
CA PHE A 44 11.63 -9.23 8.49
C PHE A 44 12.11 -9.99 7.25
N TYR A 45 11.40 -9.82 6.15
CA TYR A 45 11.63 -10.46 4.85
C TYR A 45 11.95 -9.39 3.79
N PRO A 46 13.23 -9.15 3.47
CA PRO A 46 13.62 -8.08 2.53
C PRO A 46 13.06 -8.23 1.12
N LYS A 47 12.84 -9.48 0.67
CA LYS A 47 12.32 -9.83 -0.67
C LYS A 47 10.83 -10.18 -0.68
N GLY A 48 10.14 -9.98 0.45
CA GLY A 48 8.78 -10.49 0.62
C GLY A 48 8.74 -12.00 0.92
N ASP A 49 7.52 -12.52 1.03
CA ASP A 49 7.24 -13.94 1.19
C ASP A 49 5.99 -14.26 0.34
N ASP A 50 6.08 -15.30 -0.46
CA ASP A 50 5.01 -15.70 -1.37
C ASP A 50 3.77 -16.26 -0.61
N SER A 51 3.93 -16.67 0.64
CA SER A 51 2.81 -17.19 1.46
C SER A 51 1.68 -16.21 1.63
N LEU A 52 1.99 -14.89 1.70
CA LEU A 52 1.01 -13.84 1.87
C LEU A 52 0.15 -13.60 0.61
N TYR A 53 0.66 -13.89 -0.59
CA TYR A 53 -0.06 -13.61 -1.84
C TYR A 53 -1.44 -14.25 -1.90
N ASN A 54 -1.61 -15.46 -1.37
CA ASN A 54 -2.90 -16.16 -1.36
C ASN A 54 -3.98 -15.42 -0.57
N HIS A 55 -3.59 -14.65 0.45
CA HIS A 55 -4.51 -13.83 1.25
C HIS A 55 -4.80 -12.48 0.59
N LEU A 56 -3.89 -12.00 -0.25
CA LEU A 56 -3.99 -10.71 -0.91
C LEU A 56 -4.79 -10.74 -2.22
N GLU A 57 -4.95 -11.89 -2.86
CA GLU A 57 -5.71 -12.04 -4.12
C GLU A 57 -7.17 -11.55 -4.03
N TYR A 58 -7.70 -11.45 -2.82
CA TYR A 58 -9.05 -10.96 -2.55
C TYR A 58 -9.20 -9.44 -2.75
N PHE A 59 -8.11 -8.67 -2.68
CA PHE A 59 -8.13 -7.22 -2.72
C PHE A 59 -7.91 -6.70 -4.13
N PHE A 60 -8.61 -5.60 -4.48
CA PHE A 60 -8.52 -4.97 -5.81
C PHE A 60 -7.11 -4.53 -6.17
N LEU A 61 -6.33 -4.09 -5.17
CA LEU A 61 -4.94 -3.71 -5.37
C LEU A 61 -4.13 -4.82 -6.07
N PHE A 62 -4.51 -6.09 -5.90
CA PHE A 62 -3.75 -7.25 -6.40
C PHE A 62 -4.35 -7.93 -7.62
N LEU A 63 -5.60 -7.59 -8.03
CA LEU A 63 -6.36 -8.32 -9.05
C LEU A 63 -5.78 -8.24 -10.48
N ASP A 64 -5.05 -7.19 -10.84
CA ASP A 64 -4.68 -6.93 -12.25
C ASP A 64 -3.19 -6.62 -12.45
N ASN A 65 -2.33 -7.12 -11.59
CA ASN A 65 -0.92 -6.75 -11.57
C ASN A 65 -0.03 -7.90 -12.04
N SER A 66 0.10 -8.05 -13.37
CA SER A 66 0.93 -9.09 -14.02
C SER A 66 2.43 -8.95 -13.70
N LYS A 67 2.88 -7.77 -13.26
CA LYS A 67 4.24 -7.49 -12.81
C LYS A 67 4.19 -6.73 -11.50
N SER A 68 4.03 -7.46 -10.42
CA SER A 68 4.00 -6.91 -9.08
C SER A 68 5.03 -7.57 -8.18
N GLN A 69 5.50 -6.85 -7.18
CA GLN A 69 6.49 -7.35 -6.23
C GLN A 69 6.21 -6.82 -4.82
N ILE A 70 6.22 -7.73 -3.84
CA ILE A 70 6.25 -7.41 -2.42
C ILE A 70 7.71 -7.36 -1.96
N THR A 71 8.09 -6.30 -1.25
CA THR A 71 9.42 -6.13 -0.68
C THR A 71 9.35 -5.56 0.72
N TYR A 72 10.44 -5.70 1.48
CA TYR A 72 10.60 -5.13 2.83
C TYR A 72 9.46 -5.48 3.79
N MET A 73 9.04 -6.74 3.78
CA MET A 73 7.90 -7.21 4.56
C MET A 73 8.28 -7.48 6.02
N LEU A 74 7.47 -6.95 6.95
CA LEU A 74 7.36 -7.35 8.33
C LEU A 74 6.09 -8.18 8.44
N HIS A 75 6.17 -9.41 8.91
CA HIS A 75 5.01 -10.31 8.97
C HIS A 75 4.96 -11.02 10.31
N GLN A 76 3.81 -10.96 10.94
CA GLN A 76 3.52 -11.65 12.18
C GLN A 76 2.15 -12.32 12.09
N GLU A 77 2.12 -13.58 12.43
CA GLU A 77 0.90 -14.38 12.49
C GLU A 77 0.80 -15.05 13.87
N ASP A 78 -0.36 -14.99 14.46
CA ASP A 78 -0.75 -15.76 15.63
C ASP A 78 -2.07 -16.50 15.38
N LYS A 79 -2.65 -17.13 16.40
CA LYS A 79 -3.87 -17.95 16.25
C LYS A 79 -5.12 -17.17 15.84
N GLU A 80 -5.18 -15.87 16.13
CA GLU A 80 -6.38 -15.03 15.95
C GLU A 80 -6.14 -13.88 15.01
N THR A 81 -4.87 -13.53 14.74
CA THR A 81 -4.52 -12.31 14.01
C THR A 81 -3.29 -12.54 13.13
N GLU A 82 -3.36 -12.08 11.91
CA GLU A 82 -2.25 -11.96 10.98
C GLU A 82 -2.07 -10.49 10.62
N LEU A 83 -0.84 -9.99 10.76
CA LEU A 83 -0.47 -8.61 10.45
C LEU A 83 0.77 -8.61 9.57
N ALA A 84 0.67 -7.93 8.43
CA ALA A 84 1.81 -7.69 7.56
C ALA A 84 1.93 -6.21 7.20
N PHE A 85 3.15 -5.70 7.19
CA PHE A 85 3.51 -4.40 6.62
C PHE A 85 4.53 -4.66 5.51
N PHE A 86 4.32 -4.11 4.32
CA PHE A 86 5.22 -4.30 3.18
C PHE A 86 5.16 -3.16 2.17
N ASP A 87 6.18 -3.07 1.33
CA ASP A 87 6.15 -2.25 0.12
C ASP A 87 5.63 -3.11 -1.05
N PHE A 88 4.65 -2.58 -1.75
CA PHE A 88 4.09 -3.16 -2.96
C PHE A 88 4.44 -2.31 -4.17
N THR A 89 5.09 -2.91 -5.15
CA THR A 89 5.46 -2.26 -6.41
C THR A 89 4.71 -2.97 -7.53
N PHE A 90 4.08 -2.21 -8.43
CA PHE A 90 3.37 -2.75 -9.58
C PHE A 90 3.46 -1.83 -10.78
N GLU A 91 3.34 -2.39 -11.98
CA GLU A 91 3.24 -1.63 -13.23
C GLU A 91 1.77 -1.36 -13.55
N GLY A 92 1.40 -0.10 -13.77
CA GLY A 92 0.07 0.30 -14.19
C GLY A 92 0.12 1.33 -15.31
N GLY A 93 -1.02 1.50 -16.01
CA GLY A 93 -1.17 2.49 -17.08
C GLY A 93 -1.45 1.88 -18.45
N VAL A 94 -2.35 2.52 -19.21
CA VAL A 94 -2.85 2.03 -20.50
C VAL A 94 -1.88 2.31 -21.65
N SER A 95 -1.03 3.33 -21.55
CA SER A 95 -0.19 3.81 -22.66
C SER A 95 1.30 3.82 -22.37
N CYS A 96 1.70 3.92 -21.11
CA CYS A 96 3.09 3.82 -20.66
C CYS A 96 3.08 3.05 -19.36
N ALA A 97 3.85 1.98 -19.27
CA ALA A 97 4.03 1.26 -18.03
C ALA A 97 4.70 2.20 -17.01
N THR A 98 3.94 2.66 -16.03
CA THR A 98 4.44 3.47 -14.92
C THR A 98 4.55 2.55 -13.71
N GLU A 99 5.70 2.57 -13.07
CA GLU A 99 5.92 1.85 -11.82
C GLU A 99 5.32 2.67 -10.66
N TYR A 100 4.43 2.04 -9.93
CA TYR A 100 3.84 2.57 -8.70
C TYR A 100 4.40 1.82 -7.51
N LYS A 101 4.72 2.56 -6.46
CA LYS A 101 5.18 1.99 -5.20
C LYS A 101 4.33 2.52 -4.06
N GLN A 102 3.79 1.61 -3.26
CA GLN A 102 2.91 1.90 -2.13
C GLN A 102 3.37 1.14 -0.89
N SER A 103 3.15 1.74 0.27
CA SER A 103 3.30 1.04 1.54
C SER A 103 1.96 0.47 1.95
N VAL A 104 1.92 -0.80 2.29
CA VAL A 104 0.70 -1.54 2.53
C VAL A 104 0.73 -2.16 3.92
N VAL A 105 -0.38 -2.07 4.64
CA VAL A 105 -0.62 -2.80 5.89
C VAL A 105 -1.79 -3.75 5.67
N PHE A 106 -1.56 -5.03 5.83
CA PHE A 106 -2.57 -6.08 5.81
C PHE A 106 -2.89 -6.50 7.24
N LEU A 107 -4.16 -6.63 7.55
CA LEU A 107 -4.68 -7.16 8.81
C LEU A 107 -5.74 -8.21 8.52
N CYS A 108 -5.55 -9.41 9.07
CA CYS A 108 -6.58 -10.44 9.16
C CYS A 108 -6.84 -10.75 10.63
N SER A 109 -8.11 -10.80 11.05
CA SER A 109 -8.44 -11.13 12.44
C SER A 109 -9.81 -11.80 12.54
N ALA A 110 -9.90 -12.87 13.30
CA ALA A 110 -11.17 -13.55 13.59
C ALA A 110 -12.22 -12.66 14.30
N LYS A 111 -11.80 -11.49 14.79
CA LYS A 111 -12.68 -10.50 15.45
C LYS A 111 -13.31 -9.50 14.46
N LEU A 112 -12.85 -9.48 13.21
CA LEU A 112 -13.40 -8.64 12.16
C LEU A 112 -14.57 -9.37 11.48
N ASP A 113 -15.60 -8.61 11.19
CA ASP A 113 -16.74 -9.03 10.37
C ASP A 113 -17.17 -7.81 9.54
N LEU A 114 -16.50 -7.61 8.42
CA LEU A 114 -16.59 -6.41 7.59
C LEU A 114 -17.44 -6.69 6.36
N PRO A 115 -18.32 -5.75 5.94
CA PRO A 115 -18.88 -5.77 4.60
C PRO A 115 -17.72 -5.58 3.59
N GLN A 116 -17.93 -6.03 2.36
CA GLN A 116 -16.96 -5.74 1.30
C GLN A 116 -17.03 -4.27 0.92
N PHE A 117 -15.91 -3.57 1.04
CA PHE A 117 -15.81 -2.15 0.66
C PHE A 117 -14.43 -1.77 0.15
N VAL A 118 -14.40 -0.69 -0.61
CA VAL A 118 -13.20 0.00 -1.07
C VAL A 118 -13.36 1.48 -0.80
N LEU A 119 -12.44 2.07 -0.06
CA LEU A 119 -12.31 3.50 0.17
C LEU A 119 -11.04 4.00 -0.52
N ARG A 120 -11.17 4.97 -1.42
CA ARG A 120 -10.04 5.57 -2.15
C ARG A 120 -10.10 7.08 -2.09
N ALA A 121 -8.94 7.72 -1.99
CA ALA A 121 -8.87 9.16 -2.19
C ALA A 121 -9.18 9.49 -3.66
N GLU A 122 -10.14 10.37 -3.91
CA GLU A 122 -10.70 10.66 -5.23
C GLU A 122 -9.65 11.05 -6.28
N LYS A 123 -8.56 11.70 -5.85
CA LYS A 123 -7.49 12.18 -6.73
C LYS A 123 -6.44 11.15 -7.14
N ILE A 124 -6.46 9.95 -6.56
CA ILE A 124 -5.34 9.00 -6.66
C ILE A 124 -5.63 7.84 -7.61
N TYR A 125 -6.90 7.50 -7.91
CA TYR A 125 -7.18 6.29 -8.67
C TYR A 125 -8.31 6.42 -9.70
N HIS A 126 -8.06 5.94 -10.94
CA HIS A 126 -9.03 5.92 -12.05
C HIS A 126 -9.74 4.56 -12.24
N GLN A 127 -9.44 3.54 -11.44
CA GLN A 127 -10.15 2.27 -11.49
C GLN A 127 -11.26 2.27 -10.44
N SER A 128 -12.48 2.60 -10.85
CA SER A 128 -13.67 2.38 -10.03
C SER A 128 -14.19 0.97 -10.24
N LEU A 129 -14.75 0.39 -9.19
CA LEU A 129 -15.68 -0.72 -9.32
C LEU A 129 -16.91 -0.23 -10.09
N ASP A 130 -17.62 -1.13 -10.79
CA ASP A 130 -18.94 -0.84 -11.36
C ASP A 130 -20.03 -0.67 -10.26
N LEU A 131 -19.62 -0.21 -9.07
CA LEU A 131 -20.49 0.06 -7.93
C LEU A 131 -20.68 1.58 -7.77
N GLN A 132 -21.85 1.95 -7.26
CA GLN A 132 -22.19 3.34 -7.01
C GLN A 132 -21.37 3.86 -5.82
N ASP A 133 -20.97 5.14 -5.88
CA ASP A 133 -20.35 5.86 -4.77
C ASP A 133 -21.34 6.04 -3.61
N ILE A 134 -20.84 5.88 -2.40
CA ILE A 134 -21.61 5.98 -1.16
C ILE A 134 -21.33 7.32 -0.47
N ASP A 135 -22.17 8.31 -0.74
CA ASP A 135 -22.07 9.65 -0.17
C ASP A 135 -22.76 9.79 1.20
N PHE A 136 -22.23 10.70 2.02
CA PHE A 136 -22.78 11.07 3.32
C PHE A 136 -23.10 12.57 3.38
N SER A 137 -24.36 12.94 3.34
CA SER A 137 -24.82 14.34 3.42
C SER A 137 -24.39 15.02 4.72
N SER A 138 -24.21 14.28 5.81
CA SER A 138 -23.71 14.75 7.11
C SER A 138 -22.20 15.05 7.10
N HIS A 139 -21.45 14.48 6.14
CA HIS A 139 -19.99 14.60 6.01
C HIS A 139 -19.60 14.95 4.56
N PRO A 140 -19.94 16.15 4.09
CA PRO A 140 -19.72 16.52 2.70
C PRO A 140 -18.23 16.60 2.33
N LYS A 141 -17.36 16.86 3.30
CA LYS A 141 -15.92 16.87 3.09
C LYS A 141 -15.40 15.46 2.82
N PHE A 142 -15.87 14.45 3.58
CA PHE A 142 -15.55 13.04 3.30
C PHE A 142 -15.97 12.66 1.88
N SER A 143 -17.23 12.91 1.51
CA SER A 143 -17.77 12.57 0.18
C SER A 143 -17.09 13.30 -0.98
N ASN A 144 -16.48 14.47 -0.73
CA ASN A 144 -15.69 15.18 -1.75
C ASN A 144 -14.22 14.69 -1.85
N ASP A 145 -13.67 14.17 -0.74
CA ASP A 145 -12.25 13.78 -0.68
C ASP A 145 -12.04 12.29 -0.96
N TYR A 146 -13.11 11.47 -0.82
CA TYR A 146 -13.06 10.02 -0.92
C TYR A 146 -14.18 9.45 -1.78
N LEU A 147 -13.85 8.44 -2.58
CA LEU A 147 -14.76 7.52 -3.24
C LEU A 147 -14.93 6.29 -2.33
N LEU A 148 -16.14 6.05 -1.83
CA LEU A 148 -16.48 4.87 -1.05
C LEU A 148 -17.44 3.99 -1.84
N GLN A 149 -17.05 2.74 -2.07
CA GLN A 149 -17.88 1.75 -2.76
C GLN A 149 -17.94 0.48 -1.93
N GLY A 150 -19.05 -0.24 -2.01
CA GLY A 150 -19.15 -1.53 -1.30
C GLY A 150 -20.53 -2.15 -1.36
N ASN A 151 -20.61 -3.39 -0.85
CA ASN A 151 -21.83 -4.19 -0.90
C ASN A 151 -21.94 -5.12 0.33
N PRO A 152 -23.10 -5.19 1.00
CA PRO A 152 -24.29 -4.36 0.79
C PRO A 152 -24.08 -2.91 1.26
N GLU A 153 -24.62 -1.95 0.52
CA GLU A 153 -24.46 -0.51 0.82
C GLU A 153 -24.88 -0.15 2.25
N GLU A 154 -26.00 -0.71 2.73
CA GLU A 154 -26.49 -0.46 4.09
C GLU A 154 -25.46 -0.89 5.16
N SER A 155 -24.82 -2.03 4.96
CA SER A 155 -23.80 -2.53 5.89
C SER A 155 -22.56 -1.64 5.89
N VAL A 156 -22.17 -1.14 4.70
CA VAL A 156 -21.05 -0.18 4.57
C VAL A 156 -21.40 1.14 5.25
N ARG A 157 -22.62 1.66 5.06
CA ARG A 157 -23.07 2.88 5.74
C ARG A 157 -23.10 2.73 7.26
N ASN A 158 -23.46 1.57 7.78
CA ASN A 158 -23.45 1.28 9.21
C ASN A 158 -22.02 1.19 9.77
N LEU A 159 -21.07 0.67 8.99
CA LEU A 159 -19.65 0.62 9.35
C LEU A 159 -19.04 2.03 9.42
N PHE A 160 -19.35 2.89 8.44
CA PHE A 160 -18.84 4.26 8.37
C PHE A 160 -19.66 5.21 9.21
N ASP A 161 -19.55 5.08 10.54
CA ASP A 161 -20.19 5.97 11.50
C ASP A 161 -19.53 7.36 11.52
N ASN A 162 -20.13 8.31 12.27
CA ASN A 162 -19.64 9.67 12.37
C ASN A 162 -18.18 9.76 12.87
N GLN A 163 -17.75 8.82 13.70
CA GLN A 163 -16.39 8.80 14.23
C GLN A 163 -15.39 8.39 13.13
N LEU A 164 -15.72 7.36 12.35
CA LEU A 164 -14.88 6.88 11.25
C LEU A 164 -14.84 7.89 10.11
N LEU A 165 -15.98 8.47 9.73
CA LEU A 165 -16.06 9.54 8.73
C LEU A 165 -15.21 10.75 9.14
N GLY A 166 -15.33 11.21 10.39
CA GLY A 166 -14.51 12.31 10.91
C GLY A 166 -13.02 11.99 10.97
N PHE A 167 -12.65 10.73 11.21
CA PHE A 167 -11.26 10.29 11.11
C PHE A 167 -10.71 10.47 9.70
N PHE A 168 -11.41 10.00 8.67
CA PHE A 168 -10.98 10.14 7.27
C PHE A 168 -10.98 11.58 6.80
N GLU A 169 -11.91 12.42 7.22
CA GLU A 169 -11.87 13.87 6.95
C GLU A 169 -10.61 14.57 7.48
N SER A 170 -9.97 14.00 8.50
CA SER A 170 -8.70 14.50 9.06
C SER A 170 -7.46 13.93 8.37
N LYS A 171 -7.60 12.90 7.52
CA LYS A 171 -6.52 12.23 6.81
C LYS A 171 -6.62 12.49 5.31
N HIS A 172 -5.49 12.50 4.64
CA HIS A 172 -5.43 12.69 3.19
C HIS A 172 -4.66 11.53 2.54
N GLY A 173 -5.21 10.99 1.47
CA GLY A 173 -4.53 9.99 0.62
C GLY A 173 -4.48 8.58 1.18
N LEU A 174 -5.14 8.29 2.30
CA LEU A 174 -5.24 6.93 2.84
C LEU A 174 -6.33 6.16 2.09
N CYS A 175 -5.96 5.04 1.46
CA CYS A 175 -6.92 4.13 0.86
C CYS A 175 -7.09 2.89 1.75
N VAL A 176 -8.31 2.34 1.78
CA VAL A 176 -8.63 1.16 2.60
C VAL A 176 -9.52 0.22 1.80
N GLU A 177 -9.19 -1.06 1.82
CA GLU A 177 -10.05 -2.12 1.31
C GLU A 177 -10.37 -3.08 2.44
N GLY A 178 -11.61 -3.57 2.52
CA GLY A 178 -12.00 -4.49 3.57
C GLY A 178 -13.10 -5.45 3.15
N GLY A 179 -13.16 -6.60 3.83
CA GLY A 179 -14.21 -7.57 3.66
C GLY A 179 -13.99 -8.81 4.52
N ALA A 180 -15.08 -9.38 5.02
CA ALA A 180 -15.05 -10.51 5.93
C ALA A 180 -14.12 -10.22 7.14
N ASN A 181 -13.11 -11.02 7.33
CA ASN A 181 -12.15 -10.88 8.45
C ASN A 181 -10.84 -10.20 8.06
N GLN A 182 -10.78 -9.51 6.92
CA GLN A 182 -9.56 -8.95 6.36
C GLN A 182 -9.69 -7.46 6.04
N MET A 183 -8.58 -6.73 6.17
CA MET A 183 -8.49 -5.30 5.85
C MET A 183 -7.10 -4.96 5.31
N LEU A 184 -7.07 -4.05 4.34
CA LEU A 184 -5.86 -3.54 3.71
C LEU A 184 -5.84 -2.01 3.82
N PHE A 185 -4.76 -1.45 4.33
CA PHE A 185 -4.48 -0.01 4.30
C PHE A 185 -3.37 0.26 3.31
N ILE A 186 -3.53 1.31 2.48
CA ILE A 186 -2.64 1.66 1.38
C ILE A 186 -2.30 3.16 1.51
N GLY A 187 -0.99 3.48 1.53
CA GLY A 187 -0.51 4.84 1.70
C GLY A 187 0.79 5.16 0.95
#